data_20d3a4cbbe5d1308c5a3513aff58ca10
#
_entry.id   20d3a4cbbe5d1308c5a3513aff58ca10
#
_cell.length_a   1.000
_cell.length_b   1.000
_cell.length_c   1.000
_cell.angle_alpha   90.00
_cell.angle_beta   90.00
_cell.angle_gamma   90.00
#
_symmetry.space_group_name_H-M   'P 1'
#
loop_
_entity.id
_entity.type
_entity.pdbx_description
1 polymer ?
#
loop_
_entity_poly.entity_id
_entity_poly.type
_entity_poly.pdbx_seq_one_letter_code
_entity_poly.pdbx_strand_id
1 'polypeptide(L)'
;AVTQDVLELVADRFADHPGSLDGFDFAVTRADALVQQAHFLAHALPRFGDYQDAMLSGEPFLWHSLLSPYLNSGLLDPLELAQAVEARFQDGDVPINAEYVRGIYWHEGPDYASRNFLNAVRPLPDFYWTGDTDMHCLAQAIGQTLDLAYAHHIQRLMITGNFAMLIGADPAEVHRWYLAVYADAYEWVELPNTLGMSQFSDGGLLASKP
;
A
#
# COMPACT_ATOMS: atom_id res chain seq x y z
N ALA A 1 -14.97 8.94 21.17
CA ALA A 1 -16.36 8.93 20.73
C ALA A 1 -16.44 8.37 19.30
N VAL A 2 -16.23 9.17 18.24
CA VAL A 2 -16.46 8.70 16.86
C VAL A 2 -15.62 7.46 16.49
N THR A 3 -14.34 7.42 16.82
CA THR A 3 -13.48 6.25 16.56
C THR A 3 -14.00 5.00 17.26
N GLN A 4 -14.42 5.12 18.52
CA GLN A 4 -14.97 3.99 19.26
C GLN A 4 -16.28 3.47 18.65
N ASP A 5 -17.15 4.37 18.20
CA ASP A 5 -18.41 4.00 17.55
C ASP A 5 -18.14 3.23 16.22
N VAL A 6 -17.09 3.65 15.48
CA VAL A 6 -16.65 2.97 14.26
C VAL A 6 -16.07 1.59 14.58
N LEU A 7 -15.22 1.46 15.59
CA LEU A 7 -14.65 0.17 16.01
C LEU A 7 -15.73 -0.83 16.43
N GLU A 8 -16.73 -0.39 17.19
CA GLU A 8 -17.87 -1.22 17.57
C GLU A 8 -18.69 -1.67 16.35
N LEU A 9 -18.90 -0.77 15.39
CA LEU A 9 -19.59 -1.09 14.13
C LEU A 9 -18.81 -2.14 13.31
N VAL A 10 -17.49 -1.98 13.21
CA VAL A 10 -16.63 -2.91 12.47
C VAL A 10 -16.60 -4.27 13.16
N ALA A 11 -16.45 -4.30 14.48
CA ALA A 11 -16.48 -5.54 15.25
C ALA A 11 -17.80 -6.31 15.11
N ASP A 12 -18.93 -5.59 15.01
CA ASP A 12 -20.25 -6.19 14.84
C ASP A 12 -20.48 -6.74 13.42
N ARG A 13 -20.05 -6.00 12.39
CA ARG A 13 -20.41 -6.27 10.99
C ARG A 13 -19.36 -7.05 10.21
N PHE A 14 -18.11 -6.98 10.64
CA PHE A 14 -16.96 -7.50 9.90
C PHE A 14 -16.06 -8.41 10.74
N ALA A 15 -16.62 -9.05 11.78
CA ALA A 15 -15.89 -9.95 12.68
C ALA A 15 -15.18 -11.11 11.95
N ASP A 16 -15.70 -11.54 10.81
CA ASP A 16 -15.14 -12.65 10.02
C ASP A 16 -14.10 -12.20 8.98
N HIS A 17 -13.79 -10.89 8.91
CA HIS A 17 -12.77 -10.37 7.99
C HIS A 17 -11.38 -10.48 8.60
N PRO A 18 -10.32 -10.63 7.77
CA PRO A 18 -8.94 -10.65 8.26
C PRO A 18 -8.54 -9.29 8.85
N GLY A 19 -7.62 -9.31 9.79
CA GLY A 19 -7.10 -8.12 10.47
C GLY A 19 -7.44 -8.09 11.96
N SER A 20 -6.89 -7.11 12.67
CA SER A 20 -7.14 -6.87 14.09
C SER A 20 -7.55 -5.42 14.32
N LEU A 21 -8.47 -5.21 15.25
CA LEU A 21 -8.84 -3.89 15.74
C LEU A 21 -7.99 -3.46 16.95
N ASP A 22 -7.14 -4.35 17.45
CA ASP A 22 -6.29 -4.08 18.60
C ASP A 22 -5.23 -3.01 18.24
N GLY A 23 -5.19 -1.94 19.05
CA GLY A 23 -4.26 -0.84 18.81
C GLY A 23 -4.59 0.05 17.61
N PHE A 24 -5.80 -0.04 17.06
CA PHE A 24 -6.23 0.83 15.95
C PHE A 24 -6.21 2.30 16.39
N ASP A 25 -5.35 3.10 15.76
CA ASP A 25 -5.15 4.53 16.03
C ASP A 25 -5.31 5.41 14.79
N PHE A 26 -5.75 4.84 13.68
CA PHE A 26 -6.02 5.60 12.46
C PHE A 26 -7.17 6.59 12.63
N ALA A 27 -7.04 7.73 12.00
CA ALA A 27 -8.06 8.77 12.02
C ALA A 27 -9.33 8.34 11.26
N VAL A 28 -10.49 8.58 11.86
CA VAL A 28 -11.81 8.36 11.24
C VAL A 28 -12.57 9.66 11.01
N THR A 29 -11.94 10.80 11.34
CA THR A 29 -12.46 12.14 11.07
C THR A 29 -11.43 13.00 10.36
N ARG A 30 -11.89 14.02 9.61
CA ARG A 30 -10.98 15.01 8.99
C ARG A 30 -10.11 15.72 10.03
N ALA A 31 -10.65 16.07 11.18
CA ALA A 31 -9.90 16.77 12.22
C ALA A 31 -8.71 15.93 12.72
N ASP A 32 -8.94 14.64 12.96
CA ASP A 32 -7.90 13.72 13.40
C ASP A 32 -6.91 13.42 12.25
N ALA A 33 -7.38 13.32 11.01
CA ALA A 33 -6.53 13.14 9.84
C ALA A 33 -5.58 14.34 9.62
N LEU A 34 -6.02 15.56 9.88
CA LEU A 34 -5.15 16.75 9.84
C LEU A 34 -4.09 16.72 10.95
N VAL A 35 -4.37 16.15 12.12
CA VAL A 35 -3.36 15.92 13.16
C VAL A 35 -2.31 14.93 12.68
N GLN A 36 -2.70 13.85 12.03
CA GLN A 36 -1.78 12.87 11.45
C GLN A 36 -0.92 13.50 10.32
N GLN A 37 -1.54 14.30 9.47
CA GLN A 37 -0.81 15.08 8.45
C GLN A 37 0.23 16.00 9.08
N ALA A 38 -0.14 16.76 10.09
CA ALA A 38 0.80 17.66 10.78
C ALA A 38 1.96 16.90 11.43
N HIS A 39 1.68 15.74 12.04
CA HIS A 39 2.69 14.86 12.60
C HIS A 39 3.67 14.36 11.52
N PHE A 40 3.15 13.88 10.38
CA PHE A 40 3.99 13.45 9.26
C PHE A 40 4.91 14.59 8.78
N LEU A 41 4.34 15.77 8.50
CA LEU A 41 5.08 16.93 8.01
C LEU A 41 6.19 17.38 8.97
N ALA A 42 5.97 17.23 10.28
CA ALA A 42 6.93 17.68 11.29
C ALA A 42 8.02 16.63 11.59
N HIS A 43 7.70 15.35 11.57
CA HIS A 43 8.56 14.31 12.16
C HIS A 43 9.07 13.29 11.13
N ALA A 44 8.23 12.83 10.20
CA ALA A 44 8.60 11.79 9.24
C ALA A 44 9.12 12.38 7.93
N LEU A 45 8.49 13.41 7.40
CA LEU A 45 8.83 14.01 6.11
C LEU A 45 10.31 14.43 5.97
N PRO A 46 10.97 15.04 6.97
CA PRO A 46 12.38 15.41 6.88
C PRO A 46 13.35 14.23 6.70
N ARG A 47 12.90 13.02 7.04
CA ARG A 47 13.66 11.77 6.94
C ARG A 47 13.14 10.82 5.88
N PHE A 48 12.00 11.13 5.29
CA PHE A 48 11.31 10.26 4.35
C PHE A 48 12.20 9.89 3.17
N GLY A 49 12.89 10.84 2.55
CA GLY A 49 13.76 10.60 1.40
C GLY A 49 14.90 9.62 1.68
N ASP A 50 15.53 9.71 2.86
CA ASP A 50 16.66 8.86 3.24
C ASP A 50 16.23 7.45 3.69
N TYR A 51 15.02 7.31 4.23
CA TYR A 51 14.55 6.09 4.88
C TYR A 51 13.28 5.51 4.27
N GLN A 52 12.84 5.97 3.09
CA GLN A 52 11.63 5.45 2.44
C GLN A 52 11.68 3.94 2.17
N ASP A 53 12.87 3.39 1.94
CA ASP A 53 13.08 1.96 1.69
C ASP A 53 13.63 1.22 2.93
N ALA A 54 13.69 1.88 4.08
CA ALA A 54 14.19 1.25 5.30
C ALA A 54 13.17 0.25 5.85
N MET A 55 13.67 -0.89 6.30
CA MET A 55 12.89 -1.93 6.97
C MET A 55 13.58 -2.33 8.27
N LEU A 56 12.79 -2.47 9.35
CA LEU A 56 13.27 -2.92 10.64
C LEU A 56 12.26 -3.92 11.22
N SER A 57 12.76 -5.08 11.65
CA SER A 57 11.90 -6.09 12.26
C SER A 57 11.21 -5.56 13.51
N GLY A 58 9.89 -5.71 13.58
CA GLY A 58 9.06 -5.21 14.66
C GLY A 58 8.63 -3.75 14.56
N GLU A 59 9.09 -3.01 13.51
CA GLU A 59 8.77 -1.60 13.28
C GLU A 59 8.13 -1.42 11.89
N PRO A 60 6.83 -1.67 11.73
CA PRO A 60 6.19 -1.73 10.42
C PRO A 60 6.05 -0.38 9.73
N PHE A 61 6.00 0.73 10.46
CA PHE A 61 5.63 2.04 9.92
C PHE A 61 6.81 3.00 9.71
N LEU A 62 7.85 2.91 10.55
CA LEU A 62 9.05 3.77 10.48
C LEU A 62 8.75 5.24 10.14
N TRP A 63 9.28 5.73 9.01
CA TRP A 63 9.12 7.11 8.54
C TRP A 63 8.07 7.27 7.44
N HIS A 64 7.22 6.25 7.23
CA HIS A 64 6.18 6.29 6.20
C HIS A 64 5.08 7.30 6.54
N SER A 65 4.42 7.83 5.50
CA SER A 65 3.42 8.87 5.68
C SER A 65 2.13 8.36 6.33
N LEU A 66 1.71 7.14 6.00
CA LEU A 66 0.43 6.53 6.41
C LEU A 66 -0.80 7.41 6.11
N LEU A 67 -0.66 8.37 5.17
CA LEU A 67 -1.72 9.32 4.82
C LEU A 67 -2.63 8.83 3.68
N SER A 68 -2.23 7.76 2.99
CA SER A 68 -2.95 7.21 1.84
C SER A 68 -4.42 6.88 2.14
N PRO A 69 -4.77 6.21 3.26
CA PRO A 69 -6.17 5.96 3.60
C PRO A 69 -7.00 7.24 3.73
N TYR A 70 -6.43 8.31 4.27
CA TYR A 70 -7.13 9.59 4.47
C TYR A 70 -7.33 10.37 3.18
N LEU A 71 -6.35 10.33 2.28
CA LEU A 71 -6.46 10.93 0.95
C LEU A 71 -7.52 10.22 0.11
N ASN A 72 -7.50 8.90 0.11
CA ASN A 72 -8.40 8.10 -0.70
C ASN A 72 -9.84 8.09 -0.17
N SER A 73 -10.04 8.19 1.15
CA SER A 73 -11.36 8.35 1.75
C SER A 73 -11.91 9.79 1.70
N GLY A 74 -11.12 10.74 1.21
CA GLY A 74 -11.50 12.16 1.15
C GLY A 74 -11.45 12.90 2.49
N LEU A 75 -10.83 12.31 3.52
CA LEU A 75 -10.59 12.99 4.79
C LEU A 75 -9.50 14.05 4.68
N LEU A 76 -8.52 13.87 3.78
CA LEU A 76 -7.52 14.87 3.42
C LEU A 76 -7.68 15.27 1.96
N ASP A 77 -7.44 16.53 1.67
CA ASP A 77 -7.37 17.06 0.32
C ASP A 77 -5.94 16.91 -0.22
N PRO A 78 -5.75 16.25 -1.38
CA PRO A 78 -4.40 16.04 -1.94
C PRO A 78 -3.71 17.33 -2.34
N LEU A 79 -4.46 18.36 -2.74
CA LEU A 79 -3.87 19.66 -3.09
C LEU A 79 -3.38 20.40 -1.85
N GLU A 80 -4.17 20.40 -0.76
CA GLU A 80 -3.75 20.99 0.52
C GLU A 80 -2.48 20.29 1.06
N LEU A 81 -2.41 18.97 0.97
CA LEU A 81 -1.23 18.21 1.38
C LEU A 81 -0.02 18.56 0.49
N ALA A 82 -0.20 18.58 -0.83
CA ALA A 82 0.89 18.91 -1.76
C ALA A 82 1.44 20.32 -1.50
N GLN A 83 0.57 21.31 -1.27
CA GLN A 83 0.97 22.68 -0.92
C GLN A 83 1.72 22.74 0.42
N ALA A 84 1.29 21.96 1.40
CA ALA A 84 1.97 21.88 2.70
C ALA A 84 3.37 21.25 2.59
N VAL A 85 3.53 20.23 1.74
CA VAL A 85 4.83 19.60 1.44
C VAL A 85 5.73 20.56 0.64
N GLU A 86 5.18 21.26 -0.37
CA GLU A 86 5.90 22.25 -1.15
C GLU A 86 6.45 23.38 -0.28
N ALA A 87 5.65 23.89 0.66
CA ALA A 87 6.10 24.90 1.61
C ALA A 87 7.31 24.41 2.43
N ARG A 88 7.29 23.15 2.89
CA ARG A 88 8.44 22.55 3.59
C ARG A 88 9.66 22.37 2.68
N PHE A 89 9.44 22.07 1.40
CA PHE A 89 10.51 21.96 0.42
C PHE A 89 11.19 23.32 0.16
N GLN A 90 10.40 24.38 0.05
CA GLN A 90 10.94 25.75 -0.11
C GLN A 90 11.76 26.20 1.09
N ASP A 91 11.42 25.70 2.28
CA ASP A 91 12.17 25.91 3.53
C ASP A 91 13.46 25.05 3.62
N GLY A 92 13.70 24.14 2.66
CA GLY A 92 14.93 23.33 2.53
C GLY A 92 14.86 21.92 3.11
N ASP A 93 13.67 21.42 3.47
CA ASP A 93 13.50 20.21 4.29
C ASP A 93 13.20 18.91 3.51
N VAL A 94 12.95 18.90 2.17
CA VAL A 94 12.39 17.69 1.49
C VAL A 94 12.76 17.47 0.01
N PRO A 95 12.97 16.22 -0.51
CA PRO A 95 13.12 15.85 -1.93
C PRO A 95 11.82 15.32 -2.58
N ILE A 96 11.72 15.35 -3.93
CA ILE A 96 10.50 15.10 -4.74
C ILE A 96 10.50 13.76 -5.47
N ASN A 97 9.35 12.96 -5.46
CA ASN A 97 8.94 11.97 -6.49
C ASN A 97 7.58 11.30 -6.17
N ALA A 98 6.48 11.47 -6.96
CA ALA A 98 5.25 10.67 -6.79
C ALA A 98 4.17 10.62 -7.91
N GLU A 99 4.32 11.25 -9.10
CA GLU A 99 3.17 11.44 -10.03
C GLU A 99 3.08 10.45 -11.22
N TYR A 100 4.05 9.57 -11.43
CA TYR A 100 4.15 8.76 -12.65
C TYR A 100 3.10 7.63 -12.74
N VAL A 101 2.83 6.94 -11.65
CA VAL A 101 1.92 5.77 -11.58
C VAL A 101 0.48 6.14 -11.94
N ARG A 102 0.01 7.28 -11.44
CA ARG A 102 -1.34 7.80 -11.74
C ARG A 102 -1.51 8.12 -13.23
N GLY A 103 -0.45 8.64 -13.86
CA GLY A 103 -0.45 8.90 -15.31
C GLY A 103 -0.66 7.64 -16.12
N ILE A 104 0.01 6.55 -15.78
CA ILE A 104 -0.13 5.25 -16.45
C ILE A 104 -1.56 4.71 -16.32
N TYR A 105 -2.15 4.72 -15.14
CA TYR A 105 -3.51 4.24 -14.92
C TYR A 105 -4.54 4.92 -15.86
N TRP A 106 -4.48 6.25 -15.94
CA TRP A 106 -5.42 7.02 -16.76
C TRP A 106 -5.13 6.97 -18.25
N HIS A 107 -3.85 6.88 -18.64
CA HIS A 107 -3.43 6.85 -20.04
C HIS A 107 -3.73 5.51 -20.70
N GLU A 108 -3.41 4.40 -20.01
CA GLU A 108 -3.53 3.05 -20.57
C GLU A 108 -4.97 2.50 -20.47
N GLY A 109 -5.81 3.08 -19.60
CA GLY A 109 -7.22 2.78 -19.49
C GLY A 109 -7.54 1.35 -19.06
N PRO A 110 -8.79 0.89 -19.30
CA PRO A 110 -9.29 -0.38 -18.78
C PRO A 110 -8.58 -1.62 -19.38
N ASP A 111 -7.96 -1.52 -20.55
CA ASP A 111 -7.24 -2.62 -21.18
C ASP A 111 -5.96 -3.00 -20.40
N TYR A 112 -5.44 -2.08 -19.59
CA TYR A 112 -4.25 -2.34 -18.77
C TYR A 112 -4.47 -3.48 -17.77
N ALA A 113 -5.64 -3.55 -17.16
CA ALA A 113 -6.01 -4.59 -16.19
C ALA A 113 -5.99 -6.01 -16.77
N SER A 114 -6.12 -6.16 -18.09
CA SER A 114 -6.13 -7.45 -18.78
C SER A 114 -4.75 -7.92 -19.25
N ARG A 115 -3.71 -7.11 -19.09
CA ARG A 115 -2.37 -7.43 -19.57
C ARG A 115 -1.73 -8.56 -18.75
N ASN A 116 -1.14 -9.50 -19.49
CA ASN A 116 -0.43 -10.65 -18.93
C ASN A 116 0.70 -11.08 -19.87
N PHE A 117 1.76 -10.28 -19.95
CA PHE A 117 2.87 -10.47 -20.88
C PHE A 117 3.57 -11.82 -20.74
N LEU A 118 3.69 -12.31 -19.52
CA LEU A 118 4.35 -13.59 -19.20
C LEU A 118 3.43 -14.80 -19.38
N ASN A 119 2.15 -14.61 -19.72
CA ASN A 119 1.13 -15.67 -19.78
C ASN A 119 1.07 -16.51 -18.50
N ALA A 120 1.19 -15.88 -17.34
CA ALA A 120 1.10 -16.51 -16.03
C ALA A 120 -0.37 -16.84 -15.71
N VAL A 121 -0.65 -18.11 -15.36
CA VAL A 121 -2.03 -18.60 -15.19
C VAL A 121 -2.22 -19.47 -13.97
N ARG A 122 -1.24 -19.55 -13.08
CA ARG A 122 -1.38 -20.32 -11.85
C ARG A 122 -2.30 -19.60 -10.87
N PRO A 123 -3.16 -20.31 -10.14
CA PRO A 123 -3.89 -19.70 -9.05
C PRO A 123 -2.91 -19.20 -7.98
N LEU A 124 -3.26 -18.10 -7.32
CA LEU A 124 -2.51 -17.59 -6.18
C LEU A 124 -2.60 -18.60 -5.05
N PRO A 125 -1.48 -19.06 -4.45
CA PRO A 125 -1.50 -20.07 -3.41
C PRO A 125 -2.31 -19.66 -2.17
N ASP A 126 -3.00 -20.60 -1.55
CA ASP A 126 -3.86 -20.37 -0.39
C ASP A 126 -3.15 -19.71 0.79
N PHE A 127 -1.83 -19.91 0.93
CA PHE A 127 -1.07 -19.29 2.02
C PHE A 127 -0.99 -17.76 1.92
N TYR A 128 -1.29 -17.16 0.77
CA TYR A 128 -1.45 -15.70 0.66
C TYR A 128 -2.62 -15.18 1.51
N TRP A 129 -3.65 -16.01 1.68
CA TRP A 129 -4.83 -15.69 2.46
C TRP A 129 -4.74 -16.13 3.93
N THR A 130 -3.88 -17.09 4.23
CA THR A 130 -3.79 -17.70 5.58
C THR A 130 -2.49 -17.38 6.31
N GLY A 131 -1.42 -17.02 5.59
CA GLY A 131 -0.08 -16.89 6.15
C GLY A 131 0.60 -18.24 6.45
N ASP A 132 -0.07 -19.37 6.22
CA ASP A 132 0.42 -20.71 6.58
C ASP A 132 1.41 -21.26 5.54
N THR A 133 2.68 -20.98 5.76
CA THR A 133 3.79 -21.43 4.91
C THR A 133 5.08 -21.58 5.69
N ASP A 134 5.87 -22.60 5.36
CA ASP A 134 7.21 -22.83 5.91
C ASP A 134 8.28 -21.86 5.37
N MET A 135 7.95 -21.08 4.36
CA MET A 135 8.85 -20.06 3.79
C MET A 135 8.87 -18.82 4.70
N HIS A 136 9.86 -18.77 5.59
CA HIS A 136 9.93 -17.78 6.66
C HIS A 136 9.73 -16.33 6.22
N CYS A 137 10.35 -15.89 5.12
CA CYS A 137 10.21 -14.51 4.63
C CYS A 137 8.77 -14.21 4.15
N LEU A 138 8.12 -15.19 3.52
CA LEU A 138 6.71 -15.05 3.10
C LEU A 138 5.77 -15.07 4.30
N ALA A 139 5.97 -16.01 5.23
CA ALA A 139 5.18 -16.07 6.46
C ALA A 139 5.22 -14.74 7.24
N GLN A 140 6.40 -14.13 7.37
CA GLN A 140 6.55 -12.84 8.04
C GLN A 140 5.88 -11.69 7.27
N ALA A 141 6.10 -11.59 5.95
CA ALA A 141 5.55 -10.51 5.15
C ALA A 141 4.02 -10.61 5.02
N ILE A 142 3.49 -11.81 4.79
CA ILE A 142 2.06 -12.06 4.67
C ILE A 142 1.38 -11.92 6.04
N GLY A 143 1.97 -12.49 7.11
CA GLY A 143 1.46 -12.34 8.47
C GLY A 143 1.30 -10.88 8.87
N GLN A 144 2.35 -10.05 8.69
CA GLN A 144 2.27 -8.62 8.92
C GLN A 144 1.16 -7.96 8.08
N THR A 145 1.05 -8.34 6.79
CA THR A 145 0.02 -7.81 5.90
C THR A 145 -1.38 -8.11 6.41
N LEU A 146 -1.65 -9.35 6.81
CA LEU A 146 -2.97 -9.77 7.29
C LEU A 146 -3.32 -9.16 8.65
N ASP A 147 -2.33 -8.98 9.53
CA ASP A 147 -2.54 -8.41 10.86
C ASP A 147 -2.77 -6.89 10.83
N LEU A 148 -2.00 -6.17 10.00
CA LEU A 148 -1.96 -4.71 10.01
C LEU A 148 -2.68 -4.07 8.81
N ALA A 149 -3.14 -4.86 7.83
CA ALA A 149 -3.58 -4.38 6.52
C ALA A 149 -2.53 -3.47 5.84
N TYR A 150 -1.25 -3.66 6.19
CA TYR A 150 -0.14 -2.84 5.75
C TYR A 150 1.16 -3.66 5.66
N ALA A 151 1.92 -3.41 4.62
CA ALA A 151 3.30 -3.83 4.51
C ALA A 151 4.10 -2.75 3.76
N HIS A 152 5.40 -2.68 4.02
CA HIS A 152 6.31 -1.80 3.29
C HIS A 152 6.31 -2.13 1.79
N HIS A 153 6.48 -1.12 0.95
CA HIS A 153 6.53 -1.28 -0.51
C HIS A 153 7.50 -2.39 -0.96
N ILE A 154 8.69 -2.46 -0.35
CA ILE A 154 9.67 -3.53 -0.63
C ILE A 154 9.12 -4.92 -0.27
N GLN A 155 8.42 -5.08 0.85
CA GLN A 155 7.79 -6.36 1.19
C GLN A 155 6.71 -6.75 0.18
N ARG A 156 5.94 -5.77 -0.28
CA ARG A 156 4.92 -5.99 -1.33
C ARG A 156 5.57 -6.41 -2.65
N LEU A 157 6.50 -5.62 -3.18
CA LEU A 157 7.10 -5.88 -4.49
C LEU A 157 8.14 -6.99 -4.46
N MET A 158 9.13 -6.90 -3.57
CA MET A 158 10.32 -7.73 -3.64
C MET A 158 10.17 -9.08 -2.91
N ILE A 159 9.18 -9.22 -2.03
CA ILE A 159 8.92 -10.49 -1.35
C ILE A 159 7.66 -11.12 -1.92
N THR A 160 6.47 -10.61 -1.57
CA THR A 160 5.21 -11.25 -1.99
C THR A 160 4.98 -11.14 -3.50
N GLY A 161 5.17 -9.97 -4.09
CA GLY A 161 4.97 -9.75 -5.52
C GLY A 161 5.96 -10.52 -6.39
N ASN A 162 7.26 -10.44 -6.10
CA ASN A 162 8.30 -11.15 -6.86
C ASN A 162 8.13 -12.68 -6.77
N PHE A 163 7.79 -13.20 -5.59
CA PHE A 163 7.50 -14.63 -5.45
C PHE A 163 6.29 -15.05 -6.31
N ALA A 164 5.19 -14.28 -6.29
CA ALA A 164 4.02 -14.55 -7.12
C ALA A 164 4.38 -14.59 -8.62
N MET A 165 5.18 -13.64 -9.09
CA MET A 165 5.68 -13.59 -10.46
C MET A 165 6.52 -14.84 -10.80
N LEU A 166 7.47 -15.21 -9.92
CA LEU A 166 8.39 -16.34 -10.15
C LEU A 166 7.65 -17.68 -10.22
N ILE A 167 6.59 -17.87 -9.46
CA ILE A 167 5.78 -19.09 -9.53
C ILE A 167 4.77 -19.08 -10.69
N GLY A 168 4.66 -17.96 -11.41
CA GLY A 168 3.70 -17.79 -12.51
C GLY A 168 2.26 -17.66 -12.06
N ALA A 169 2.00 -17.01 -10.91
CA ALA A 169 0.65 -16.70 -10.45
C ALA A 169 -0.05 -15.75 -11.43
N ASP A 170 -1.36 -15.91 -11.60
CA ASP A 170 -2.17 -15.03 -12.43
C ASP A 170 -2.12 -13.59 -11.89
N PRO A 171 -1.64 -12.61 -12.68
CA PRO A 171 -1.54 -11.22 -12.24
C PRO A 171 -2.88 -10.64 -11.75
N ALA A 172 -4.00 -11.06 -12.34
CA ALA A 172 -5.32 -10.62 -11.92
C ALA A 172 -5.69 -11.15 -10.51
N GLU A 173 -5.21 -12.32 -10.12
CA GLU A 173 -5.39 -12.84 -8.76
C GLU A 173 -4.49 -12.12 -7.76
N VAL A 174 -3.26 -11.83 -8.15
CA VAL A 174 -2.33 -11.02 -7.34
C VAL A 174 -2.93 -9.63 -7.09
N HIS A 175 -3.42 -8.97 -8.13
CA HIS A 175 -4.07 -7.67 -8.04
C HIS A 175 -5.28 -7.71 -7.10
N ARG A 176 -6.17 -8.69 -7.25
CA ARG A 176 -7.33 -8.85 -6.35
C ARG A 176 -6.91 -9.05 -4.90
N TRP A 177 -5.86 -9.83 -4.64
CA TRP A 177 -5.34 -10.01 -3.30
C TRP A 177 -4.83 -8.71 -2.70
N TYR A 178 -4.03 -7.91 -3.45
CA TYR A 178 -3.54 -6.62 -2.98
C TYR A 178 -4.68 -5.66 -2.63
N LEU A 179 -5.70 -5.56 -3.49
CA LEU A 179 -6.89 -4.73 -3.20
C LEU A 179 -7.66 -5.20 -1.97
N ALA A 180 -7.65 -6.50 -1.67
CA ALA A 180 -8.40 -7.06 -0.56
C ALA A 180 -7.70 -6.87 0.79
N VAL A 181 -6.35 -6.91 0.83
CA VAL A 181 -5.61 -7.00 2.10
C VAL A 181 -4.96 -5.69 2.55
N TYR A 182 -4.68 -4.74 1.64
CA TYR A 182 -4.03 -3.48 2.01
C TYR A 182 -5.03 -2.33 2.15
N ALA A 183 -5.02 -1.66 3.30
CA ALA A 183 -5.90 -0.53 3.58
C ALA A 183 -5.65 0.69 2.66
N ASP A 184 -4.46 0.81 2.07
CA ASP A 184 -4.04 1.87 1.17
C ASP A 184 -4.05 1.47 -0.32
N ALA A 185 -4.52 0.26 -0.65
CA ALA A 185 -4.62 -0.22 -2.02
C ALA A 185 -5.90 0.28 -2.68
N TYR A 186 -5.75 1.29 -3.51
CA TYR A 186 -6.80 1.79 -4.40
C TYR A 186 -6.43 1.48 -5.84
N GLU A 187 -7.42 1.10 -6.64
CA GLU A 187 -7.20 0.58 -7.99
C GLU A 187 -6.28 1.45 -8.85
N TRP A 188 -6.45 2.76 -8.81
CA TRP A 188 -5.66 3.70 -9.61
C TRP A 188 -4.16 3.73 -9.27
N VAL A 189 -3.80 3.42 -8.03
CA VAL A 189 -2.39 3.33 -7.61
C VAL A 189 -1.90 1.89 -7.58
N GLU A 190 -2.75 0.97 -7.14
CA GLU A 190 -2.38 -0.42 -6.95
C GLU A 190 -2.21 -1.16 -8.28
N LEU A 191 -3.16 -0.99 -9.22
CA LEU A 191 -3.15 -1.72 -10.49
C LEU A 191 -1.85 -1.55 -11.28
N PRO A 192 -1.33 -0.33 -11.56
CA PRO A 192 -0.06 -0.19 -12.27
C PRO A 192 1.14 -0.68 -11.46
N ASN A 193 1.13 -0.51 -10.13
CA ASN A 193 2.21 -1.03 -9.28
C ASN A 193 2.24 -2.55 -9.28
N THR A 194 1.10 -3.21 -9.20
CA THR A 194 1.04 -4.68 -9.20
C THR A 194 1.30 -5.24 -10.57
N LEU A 195 0.51 -4.87 -11.59
CA LEU A 195 0.65 -5.46 -12.92
C LEU A 195 1.95 -5.05 -13.61
N GLY A 196 2.31 -3.78 -13.55
CA GLY A 196 3.52 -3.27 -14.21
C GLY A 196 4.77 -3.56 -13.39
N MET A 197 4.87 -2.96 -12.21
CA MET A 197 6.10 -2.94 -11.43
C MET A 197 6.40 -4.30 -10.77
N SER A 198 5.38 -5.02 -10.28
CA SER A 198 5.54 -6.29 -9.57
C SER A 198 5.49 -7.52 -10.49
N GLN A 199 4.49 -7.59 -11.39
CA GLN A 199 4.21 -8.79 -12.18
C GLN A 199 4.74 -8.72 -13.62
N PHE A 200 5.33 -7.61 -14.03
CA PHE A 200 5.80 -7.40 -15.41
C PHE A 200 4.72 -7.68 -16.48
N SER A 201 3.46 -7.52 -16.12
CA SER A 201 2.33 -7.90 -16.96
C SER A 201 2.14 -6.99 -18.16
N ASP A 202 2.68 -5.77 -18.11
CA ASP A 202 2.62 -4.77 -19.18
C ASP A 202 3.81 -4.85 -20.16
N GLY A 203 4.72 -5.81 -19.96
CA GLY A 203 5.90 -5.98 -20.79
C GLY A 203 6.98 -4.92 -20.59
N GLY A 204 6.96 -4.22 -19.44
CA GLY A 204 7.97 -3.22 -19.08
C GLY A 204 7.59 -1.78 -19.43
N LEU A 205 6.30 -1.50 -19.64
CA LEU A 205 5.82 -0.13 -19.85
C LEU A 205 6.05 0.72 -18.59
N LEU A 206 5.69 0.19 -17.44
CA LEU A 206 6.05 0.77 -16.16
C LEU A 206 7.40 0.20 -15.75
N ALA A 207 8.45 1.04 -15.76
CA ALA A 207 9.80 0.60 -15.45
C ALA A 207 9.84 -0.13 -14.10
N SER A 208 10.13 -1.41 -14.16
CA SER A 208 10.35 -2.22 -12.98
C SER A 208 11.86 -2.34 -12.73
N LYS A 209 12.25 -2.24 -11.48
CA LYS A 209 13.47 -2.90 -11.03
C LYS A 209 13.02 -4.29 -10.59
N PRO A 210 13.57 -5.34 -11.22
CA PRO A 210 13.31 -6.68 -10.74
C PRO A 210 13.88 -6.87 -9.32
#